data_1797ddad5072b7f513cbab70b7fe3c87
#
_entry.id   1797ddad5072b7f513cbab70b7fe3c87
#
_cell.length_a   1.000
_cell.length_b   1.000
_cell.length_c   1.000
_cell.angle_alpha   90.00
_cell.angle_beta   90.00
_cell.angle_gamma   90.00
#
_symmetry.space_group_name_H-M   'P 1'
#
loop_
_entity.id
_entity.type
_entity.pdbx_description
1 polymer ?
#
loop_
_entity_poly.entity_id
_entity_poly.type
_entity_poly.pdbx_seq_one_letter_code
_entity_poly.pdbx_strand_id
1 'polypeptide(L)'
;LLSLSLYAMIALRRDSGRSAEAALKYFVLGALASGLLLYGISMVYGATGSLDFASVLASAFNEQANEWLLKLGMVFIVVAIAFKLGAVPFHMWVPDVYDGAPTSVTAFVGTAPKIAAVVFAFRILVTGMGTIHSDWAPMLAILA
;
A
#
# COMPACT_ATOMS: atom_id res chain seq x y z
N LEU A 1 -5.77 10.57 3.14
CA LEU A 1 -6.93 11.15 3.83
C LEU A 1 -7.95 10.10 4.24
N LEU A 2 -8.38 9.19 3.33
CA LEU A 2 -9.33 8.12 3.65
C LEU A 2 -8.91 7.28 4.86
N SER A 3 -7.64 6.92 4.95
CA SER A 3 -7.12 6.09 6.06
C SER A 3 -7.26 6.76 7.43
N LEU A 4 -7.08 8.08 7.51
CA LEU A 4 -7.25 8.83 8.76
C LEU A 4 -8.71 8.79 9.26
N SER A 5 -9.66 8.94 8.33
CA SER A 5 -11.09 8.81 8.66
C SER A 5 -11.44 7.41 9.14
N LEU A 6 -10.85 6.37 8.53
CA LEU A 6 -11.07 4.98 8.92
C LEU A 6 -10.57 4.68 10.34
N TYR A 7 -9.46 5.25 10.77
CA TYR A 7 -8.96 5.06 12.13
C TYR A 7 -9.98 5.54 13.17
N ALA A 8 -10.56 6.73 12.94
CA ALA A 8 -11.62 7.27 13.81
C ALA A 8 -12.92 6.46 13.75
N MET A 9 -13.28 5.98 12.56
CA MET A 9 -14.51 5.17 12.38
C MET A 9 -14.41 3.81 13.08
N ILE A 10 -13.23 3.16 13.07
CA ILE A 10 -13.02 1.90 13.79
C ILE A 10 -13.19 2.10 15.30
N ALA A 11 -12.75 3.23 15.83
CA ALA A 11 -12.83 3.59 17.25
C ALA A 11 -14.20 4.18 17.69
N LEU A 12 -15.23 4.14 16.86
CA LEU A 12 -16.54 4.75 17.18
C LEU A 12 -17.21 4.20 18.44
N ARG A 13 -16.97 2.95 18.80
CA ARG A 13 -17.44 2.34 20.04
C ARG A 13 -16.54 2.75 21.21
N ARG A 14 -16.75 3.93 21.77
CA ARG A 14 -15.89 4.50 22.82
C ARG A 14 -15.73 3.62 24.05
N ASP A 15 -16.77 2.87 24.42
CA ASP A 15 -16.80 2.03 25.62
C ASP A 15 -16.23 0.62 25.37
N SER A 16 -15.77 0.34 24.14
CA SER A 16 -15.20 -0.95 23.76
C SER A 16 -13.67 -0.87 23.68
N GLY A 17 -12.99 -1.50 24.61
CA GLY A 17 -11.53 -1.64 24.58
C GLY A 17 -11.03 -2.32 23.29
N ARG A 18 -11.80 -3.29 22.76
CA ARG A 18 -11.48 -3.96 21.48
C ARG A 18 -11.48 -3.00 20.28
N SER A 19 -12.47 -2.10 20.24
CA SER A 19 -12.55 -1.07 19.20
C SER A 19 -11.35 -0.13 19.24
N ALA A 20 -10.97 0.33 20.43
CA ALA A 20 -9.82 1.20 20.62
C ALA A 20 -8.49 0.49 20.24
N GLU A 21 -8.33 -0.76 20.65
CA GLU A 21 -7.17 -1.59 20.32
C GLU A 21 -7.06 -1.84 18.80
N ALA A 22 -8.17 -2.22 18.14
CA ALA A 22 -8.23 -2.42 16.70
C ALA A 22 -7.87 -1.13 15.94
N ALA A 23 -8.40 0.00 16.36
CA ALA A 23 -8.08 1.30 15.77
C ALA A 23 -6.61 1.66 15.93
N LEU A 24 -6.02 1.43 17.11
CA LEU A 24 -4.61 1.70 17.38
C LEU A 24 -3.69 0.80 16.55
N LYS A 25 -3.96 -0.50 16.49
CA LYS A 25 -3.22 -1.45 15.65
C LYS A 25 -3.26 -1.04 14.17
N TYR A 26 -4.45 -0.72 13.67
CA TYR A 26 -4.62 -0.28 12.29
C TYR A 26 -3.89 1.04 12.01
N PHE A 27 -3.93 1.99 12.97
CA PHE A 27 -3.21 3.26 12.85
C PHE A 27 -1.70 3.04 12.77
N VAL A 28 -1.11 2.30 13.72
CA VAL A 28 0.34 2.10 13.78
C VAL A 28 0.85 1.37 12.55
N LEU A 29 0.21 0.25 12.19
CA LEU A 29 0.60 -0.54 11.04
C LEU A 29 0.33 0.20 9.72
N GLY A 30 -0.77 0.94 9.64
CA GLY A 30 -1.11 1.77 8.48
C GLY A 30 -0.18 2.97 8.31
N ALA A 31 0.29 3.57 9.39
CA ALA A 31 1.30 4.62 9.36
C ALA A 31 2.64 4.08 8.85
N LEU A 32 3.07 2.91 9.34
CA LEU A 32 4.27 2.23 8.85
C LEU A 32 4.17 1.93 7.34
N ALA A 33 3.07 1.33 6.90
CA ALA A 33 2.86 1.03 5.48
C ALA A 33 2.84 2.30 4.61
N SER A 34 2.28 3.40 5.11
CA SER A 34 2.29 4.70 4.43
C SER A 34 3.70 5.30 4.36
N GLY A 35 4.50 5.14 5.42
CA GLY A 35 5.91 5.51 5.44
C GLY A 35 6.72 4.74 4.40
N LEU A 36 6.52 3.42 4.31
CA LEU A 36 7.18 2.58 3.30
C LEU A 36 6.77 3.01 1.88
N LEU A 37 5.48 3.32 1.65
CA LEU A 37 5.02 3.83 0.36
C LEU A 37 5.72 5.11 -0.04
N LEU A 38 5.77 6.10 0.86
CA LEU A 38 6.41 7.39 0.60
C LEU A 38 7.92 7.23 0.38
N TYR A 39 8.56 6.36 1.13
CA TYR A 39 9.96 6.04 0.94
C TYR A 39 10.23 5.38 -0.41
N GLY A 40 9.37 4.43 -0.82
CA GLY A 40 9.43 3.82 -2.15
C GLY A 40 9.28 4.84 -3.28
N ILE A 41 8.32 5.76 -3.17
CA ILE A 41 8.11 6.85 -4.13
C ILE A 41 9.35 7.78 -4.17
N SER A 42 9.94 8.09 -3.02
CA SER A 42 11.17 8.89 -2.93
C SER A 42 12.35 8.22 -3.65
N MET A 43 12.48 6.89 -3.53
CA MET A 43 13.51 6.12 -4.25
C MET A 43 13.27 6.13 -5.77
N VAL A 44 12.02 5.96 -6.21
CA VAL A 44 11.66 6.05 -7.63
C VAL A 44 12.01 7.44 -8.17
N TYR A 45 11.68 8.50 -7.42
CA TYR A 45 12.06 9.86 -7.78
C TYR A 45 13.59 10.03 -7.82
N GLY A 46 14.30 9.50 -6.85
CA GLY A 46 15.77 9.53 -6.82
C GLY A 46 16.43 8.81 -8.01
N ALA A 47 15.79 7.75 -8.51
CA ALA A 47 16.26 6.99 -9.65
C ALA A 47 15.95 7.66 -11.01
N THR A 48 14.80 8.33 -11.12
CA THR A 48 14.24 8.80 -12.40
C THR A 48 14.20 10.31 -12.54
N GLY A 49 14.27 11.05 -11.43
CA GLY A 49 14.12 12.50 -11.38
C GLY A 49 12.70 13.00 -11.61
N SER A 50 11.70 12.09 -11.71
CA SER A 50 10.31 12.44 -12.02
C SER A 50 9.31 11.63 -11.18
N LEU A 51 8.10 12.18 -11.01
CA LEU A 51 6.93 11.49 -10.43
C LEU A 51 5.84 11.28 -11.49
N ASP A 52 6.06 11.74 -12.72
CA ASP A 52 5.15 11.49 -13.82
C ASP A 52 5.33 10.07 -14.38
N PHE A 53 4.24 9.32 -14.53
CA PHE A 53 4.28 7.91 -14.97
C PHE A 53 4.95 7.72 -16.33
N ALA A 54 4.69 8.60 -17.28
CA ALA A 54 5.29 8.50 -18.61
C ALA A 54 6.81 8.71 -18.55
N SER A 55 7.25 9.67 -17.74
CA SER A 55 8.67 9.98 -17.53
C SER A 55 9.39 8.86 -16.76
N VAL A 56 8.75 8.28 -15.75
CA VAL A 56 9.28 7.11 -14.99
C VAL A 56 9.43 5.92 -15.93
N LEU A 57 8.42 5.63 -16.76
CA LEU A 57 8.46 4.55 -17.73
C LEU A 57 9.58 4.77 -18.77
N ALA A 58 9.71 5.98 -19.29
CA ALA A 58 10.76 6.32 -20.27
C ALA A 58 12.17 6.23 -19.66
N SER A 59 12.36 6.67 -18.41
CA SER A 59 13.64 6.61 -17.73
C SER A 59 14.06 5.20 -17.35
N ALA A 60 13.12 4.27 -17.16
CA ALA A 60 13.42 2.86 -16.92
C ALA A 60 14.09 2.17 -18.12
N PHE A 61 14.00 2.74 -19.34
CA PHE A 61 14.74 2.31 -20.52
C PHE A 61 16.13 2.95 -20.66
N ASN A 62 16.47 3.90 -19.80
CA ASN A 62 17.68 4.66 -19.89
C ASN A 62 18.78 4.01 -19.05
N GLU A 63 19.91 3.64 -19.65
CA GLU A 63 21.07 3.04 -18.96
C GLU A 63 21.64 3.93 -17.83
N GLN A 64 21.23 5.20 -17.78
CA GLN A 64 21.66 6.15 -16.75
C GLN A 64 20.82 6.10 -15.47
N ALA A 65 19.64 5.46 -15.49
CA ALA A 65 18.81 5.32 -14.30
C ALA A 65 19.46 4.32 -13.32
N ASN A 66 19.47 4.64 -12.03
CA ASN A 66 19.95 3.71 -11.03
C ASN A 66 18.94 2.56 -10.85
N GLU A 67 19.14 1.48 -11.61
CA GLU A 67 18.26 0.32 -11.66
C GLU A 67 17.99 -0.28 -10.25
N TRP A 68 19.03 -0.36 -9.42
CA TRP A 68 18.90 -0.87 -8.05
C TRP A 68 17.98 -0.01 -7.18
N LEU A 69 18.12 1.31 -7.31
CA LEU A 69 17.28 2.26 -6.55
C LEU A 69 15.82 2.19 -7.01
N LEU A 70 15.61 2.04 -8.32
CA LEU A 70 14.26 1.87 -8.88
C LEU A 70 13.61 0.57 -8.41
N LYS A 71 14.32 -0.56 -8.48
CA LYS A 71 13.84 -1.87 -8.01
C LYS A 71 13.54 -1.86 -6.51
N LEU A 72 14.41 -1.25 -5.70
CA LEU A 72 14.20 -1.14 -4.27
C LEU A 72 12.97 -0.28 -3.94
N GLY A 73 12.80 0.84 -4.63
CA GLY A 73 11.60 1.69 -4.52
C GLY A 73 10.33 0.93 -4.87
N MET A 74 10.36 0.11 -5.92
CA MET A 74 9.25 -0.77 -6.32
C MET A 74 8.89 -1.78 -5.23
N VAL A 75 9.88 -2.42 -4.60
CA VAL A 75 9.64 -3.36 -3.49
C VAL A 75 8.85 -2.69 -2.35
N PHE A 76 9.24 -1.49 -1.94
CA PHE A 76 8.54 -0.75 -0.90
C PHE A 76 7.11 -0.37 -1.30
N ILE A 77 6.88 -0.02 -2.56
CA ILE A 77 5.53 0.26 -3.09
C ILE A 77 4.68 -1.01 -3.08
N VAL A 78 5.22 -2.15 -3.53
CA VAL A 78 4.51 -3.44 -3.52
C VAL A 78 4.15 -3.86 -2.11
N VAL A 79 5.05 -3.72 -1.13
CA VAL A 79 4.78 -4.00 0.28
C VAL A 79 3.63 -3.14 0.82
N ALA A 80 3.61 -1.85 0.50
CA ALA A 80 2.53 -0.95 0.92
C ALA A 80 1.18 -1.32 0.28
N ILE A 81 1.18 -1.73 -0.98
CA ILE A 81 -0.01 -2.23 -1.68
C ILE A 81 -0.49 -3.53 -1.03
N ALA A 82 0.41 -4.48 -0.76
CA ALA A 82 0.12 -5.75 -0.10
C ALA A 82 -0.52 -5.53 1.28
N PHE A 83 0.00 -4.57 2.06
CA PHE A 83 -0.63 -4.18 3.33
C PHE A 83 -2.07 -3.67 3.13
N LYS A 84 -2.31 -2.80 2.16
CA LYS A 84 -3.64 -2.24 1.86
C LYS A 84 -4.64 -3.32 1.42
N LEU A 85 -4.19 -4.29 0.67
CA LEU A 85 -5.01 -5.42 0.22
C LEU A 85 -5.23 -6.45 1.34
N GLY A 86 -4.36 -6.48 2.34
CA GLY A 86 -4.36 -7.48 3.39
C GLY A 86 -3.75 -8.81 2.92
N ALA A 87 -2.78 -8.75 2.00
CA ALA A 87 -2.06 -9.93 1.52
C ALA A 87 -1.06 -10.44 2.58
N VAL A 88 -0.82 -11.74 2.62
CA VAL A 88 0.19 -12.37 3.49
C VAL A 88 1.59 -11.89 3.08
N PRO A 89 2.47 -11.54 4.00
CA PRO A 89 2.37 -11.57 5.48
C PRO A 89 1.82 -10.28 6.10
N PHE A 90 1.40 -9.30 5.32
CA PHE A 90 0.99 -7.96 5.76
C PHE A 90 -0.48 -7.86 6.20
N HIS A 91 -1.14 -8.99 6.43
CA HIS A 91 -2.57 -9.08 6.76
C HIS A 91 -2.91 -9.01 8.26
N MET A 92 -1.90 -8.89 9.14
CA MET A 92 -2.06 -9.01 10.60
C MET A 92 -3.04 -8.01 11.21
N TRP A 93 -3.35 -6.91 10.53
CA TRP A 93 -4.35 -5.93 10.97
C TRP A 93 -5.79 -6.35 10.66
N VAL A 94 -6.00 -7.26 9.70
CA VAL A 94 -7.33 -7.61 9.18
C VAL A 94 -8.23 -8.28 10.23
N PRO A 95 -7.79 -9.33 10.95
CA PRO A 95 -8.62 -9.98 11.97
C PRO A 95 -9.03 -9.02 13.08
N ASP A 96 -8.08 -8.26 13.63
CA ASP A 96 -8.32 -7.34 14.73
C ASP A 96 -9.31 -6.23 14.35
N VAL A 97 -9.15 -5.65 13.16
CA VAL A 97 -10.04 -4.58 12.66
C VAL A 97 -11.43 -5.12 12.37
N TYR A 98 -11.55 -6.32 11.81
CA TYR A 98 -12.83 -6.91 11.45
C TYR A 98 -13.65 -7.35 12.67
N ASP A 99 -12.99 -7.78 13.75
CA ASP A 99 -13.63 -8.10 15.02
C ASP A 99 -13.95 -6.84 15.86
N GLY A 100 -13.03 -5.90 15.92
CA GLY A 100 -13.15 -4.72 16.79
C GLY A 100 -14.03 -3.58 16.27
N ALA A 101 -14.14 -3.43 14.94
CA ALA A 101 -14.91 -2.35 14.33
C ALA A 101 -16.42 -2.61 14.34
N PRO A 102 -17.27 -1.55 14.32
CA PRO A 102 -18.69 -1.71 14.03
C PRO A 102 -18.91 -2.38 12.66
N THR A 103 -19.91 -3.23 12.52
CA THR A 103 -20.17 -4.04 11.31
C THR A 103 -20.26 -3.21 10.03
N SER A 104 -20.91 -2.04 10.10
CA SER A 104 -20.98 -1.11 8.96
C SER A 104 -19.62 -0.55 8.55
N VAL A 105 -18.75 -0.29 9.52
CA VAL A 105 -17.37 0.17 9.29
C VAL A 105 -16.54 -0.96 8.72
N THR A 106 -16.69 -2.18 9.25
CA THR A 106 -16.01 -3.38 8.72
C THR A 106 -16.35 -3.61 7.25
N ALA A 107 -17.64 -3.53 6.87
CA ALA A 107 -18.07 -3.65 5.49
C ALA A 107 -17.42 -2.58 4.60
N PHE A 108 -17.34 -1.34 5.07
CA PHE A 108 -16.70 -0.25 4.33
C PHE A 108 -15.18 -0.45 4.19
N VAL A 109 -14.49 -0.81 5.28
CA VAL A 109 -13.02 -1.09 5.27
C VAL A 109 -12.70 -2.28 4.37
N GLY A 110 -13.58 -3.28 4.33
CA GLY A 110 -13.42 -4.48 3.50
C GLY A 110 -13.65 -4.27 2.00
N THR A 111 -14.26 -3.15 1.60
CA THR A 111 -14.63 -2.89 0.19
C THR A 111 -13.93 -1.68 -0.40
N ALA A 112 -14.29 -0.48 -0.03
CA ALA A 112 -13.84 0.74 -0.68
C ALA A 112 -12.31 0.93 -0.72
N PRO A 113 -11.55 0.77 0.39
CA PRO A 113 -10.10 0.89 0.34
C PRO A 113 -9.42 -0.21 -0.48
N LYS A 114 -10.00 -1.42 -0.53
CA LYS A 114 -9.45 -2.52 -1.33
C LYS A 114 -9.62 -2.28 -2.81
N ILE A 115 -10.79 -1.81 -3.25
CA ILE A 115 -11.00 -1.42 -4.66
C ILE A 115 -10.03 -0.32 -5.05
N ALA A 116 -9.89 0.71 -4.21
CA ALA A 116 -8.93 1.78 -4.46
C ALA A 116 -7.48 1.28 -4.53
N ALA A 117 -7.09 0.32 -3.67
CA ALA A 117 -5.76 -0.28 -3.68
C ALA A 117 -5.49 -1.10 -4.94
N VAL A 118 -6.49 -1.83 -5.46
CA VAL A 118 -6.37 -2.58 -6.73
C VAL A 118 -6.16 -1.62 -7.90
N VAL A 119 -6.97 -0.56 -8.00
CA VAL A 119 -6.83 0.44 -9.07
C VAL A 119 -5.48 1.15 -8.99
N PHE A 120 -5.05 1.49 -7.78
CA PHE A 120 -3.74 2.10 -7.53
C PHE A 120 -2.60 1.16 -7.93
N ALA A 121 -2.67 -0.12 -7.55
CA ALA A 121 -1.70 -1.14 -7.91
C ALA A 121 -1.59 -1.28 -9.43
N PHE A 122 -2.73 -1.41 -10.11
CA PHE A 122 -2.76 -1.50 -11.57
C PHE A 122 -2.11 -0.29 -12.22
N ARG A 123 -2.45 0.91 -11.77
CA ARG A 123 -1.94 2.15 -12.36
C ARG A 123 -0.43 2.31 -12.15
N ILE A 124 0.09 1.99 -10.97
CA ILE A 124 1.54 2.11 -10.70
C ILE A 124 2.31 0.99 -11.40
N LEU A 125 1.91 -0.26 -11.21
CA LEU A 125 2.69 -1.41 -11.66
C LEU A 125 2.59 -1.60 -13.18
N VAL A 126 1.39 -1.48 -13.75
CA VAL A 126 1.21 -1.71 -15.18
C VAL A 126 1.53 -0.47 -15.99
N THR A 127 1.00 0.71 -15.58
CA THR A 127 1.18 1.95 -16.36
C THR A 127 2.51 2.64 -16.06
N GLY A 128 2.97 2.63 -14.80
CA GLY A 128 4.20 3.33 -14.38
C GLY A 128 5.46 2.47 -14.42
N MET A 129 5.35 1.16 -14.18
CA MET A 129 6.47 0.24 -14.04
C MET A 129 6.33 -1.01 -14.95
N GLY A 130 5.63 -0.89 -16.06
CA GLY A 130 5.41 -2.00 -16.98
C GLY A 130 6.70 -2.57 -17.60
N THR A 131 7.75 -1.77 -17.72
CA THR A 131 9.07 -2.16 -18.24
C THR A 131 9.80 -3.15 -17.35
N ILE A 132 9.59 -3.08 -16.03
CA ILE A 132 10.18 -3.98 -15.03
C ILE A 132 9.17 -5.03 -14.55
N HIS A 133 8.26 -5.46 -15.44
CA HIS A 133 7.27 -6.49 -15.15
C HIS A 133 7.89 -7.79 -14.63
N SER A 134 9.04 -8.18 -15.15
CA SER A 134 9.81 -9.36 -14.71
C SER A 134 10.21 -9.32 -13.24
N ASP A 135 10.31 -8.13 -12.66
CA ASP A 135 10.71 -7.97 -11.27
C ASP A 135 9.51 -7.97 -10.30
N TRP A 136 8.42 -7.24 -10.61
CA TRP A 136 7.28 -7.14 -9.69
C TRP A 136 6.25 -8.27 -9.83
N ALA A 137 6.11 -8.89 -11.00
CA ALA A 137 5.12 -9.96 -11.18
C ALA A 137 5.39 -11.20 -10.30
N PRO A 138 6.65 -11.69 -10.15
CA PRO A 138 6.96 -12.77 -9.23
C PRO A 138 6.70 -12.40 -7.76
N MET A 139 6.93 -11.13 -7.38
CA MET A 139 6.64 -10.67 -6.02
C MET A 139 5.14 -10.77 -5.70
N LEU A 140 4.28 -10.34 -6.62
CA LEU A 140 2.84 -10.47 -6.47
C LEU A 140 2.39 -11.93 -6.44
N ALA A 141 3.00 -12.79 -7.26
CA ALA A 141 2.70 -14.22 -7.26
C ALA A 141 3.06 -14.92 -5.94
N ILE A 142 4.13 -14.47 -5.27
CA ILE A 142 4.52 -14.99 -3.95
C ILE A 142 3.55 -14.50 -2.85
N LEU A 143 3.01 -13.28 -2.99
CA LEU A 143 2.11 -12.67 -2.02
C LEU A 143 0.65 -13.12 -2.18
N ALA A 144 0.29 -13.73 -3.30
CA ALA A 144 -1.05 -14.21 -3.59
C ALA A 144 -1.28 -15.61 -3.03
#